data_2635bcec10082059bbd7991c3491a6d4
#
_entry.id   2635bcec10082059bbd7991c3491a6d4
#
_cell.length_a   1.000
_cell.length_b   1.000
_cell.length_c   1.000
_cell.angle_alpha   90.00
_cell.angle_beta   90.00
_cell.angle_gamma   90.00
#
_symmetry.space_group_name_H-M   'P 1'
#
loop_
_entity.id
_entity.type
_entity.pdbx_description
1 polymer ?
#
loop_
_entity_poly.entity_id
_entity_poly.type
_entity_poly.pdbx_seq_one_letter_code
_entity_poly.pdbx_strand_id
1 'polypeptide(L)'
;MGKLKGMVPFLTEDEIQELVGGLARTIEREYEGRDLVLICPLKGSVLFCADLMRKINLPLIVDFVQLTSPKGESVRILKDLTINIFQKDVVIVEEIIDAGRTLSFLRDRILASHPASLKIVALLDKPARRELPIQPDYVGRTIDDRYLIGYGLDSEEIGRNYRDIYNFAQ
;
A
#
# COMPACT_ATOMS: atom_id res chain seq x y z
N MET A 1 -15.69 -4.62 20.28
CA MET A 1 -15.75 -6.09 20.07
C MET A 1 -17.06 -6.59 19.43
N GLY A 2 -18.06 -5.74 19.22
CA GLY A 2 -19.38 -6.16 18.72
C GLY A 2 -19.53 -6.29 17.20
N LYS A 3 -18.69 -5.61 16.39
CA LYS A 3 -18.91 -5.53 14.93
C LYS A 3 -18.42 -6.72 14.09
N LEU A 4 -17.58 -7.61 14.61
CA LEU A 4 -17.09 -8.78 13.85
C LEU A 4 -17.91 -10.08 14.06
N LYS A 5 -18.87 -10.09 14.99
CA LYS A 5 -19.63 -11.31 15.30
C LYS A 5 -20.46 -11.74 14.10
N GLY A 6 -20.07 -12.85 13.45
CA GLY A 6 -20.74 -13.41 12.27
C GLY A 6 -20.20 -12.94 10.92
N MET A 7 -19.16 -12.10 10.87
CA MET A 7 -18.51 -11.76 9.62
C MET A 7 -17.57 -12.89 9.16
N VAL A 8 -17.62 -13.20 7.87
CA VAL A 8 -16.70 -14.15 7.24
C VAL A 8 -15.54 -13.34 6.64
N PRO A 9 -14.28 -13.75 6.83
CA PRO A 9 -13.16 -13.11 6.17
C PRO A 9 -13.32 -13.10 4.65
N PHE A 10 -13.00 -11.97 4.03
CA PHE A 10 -12.81 -11.86 2.58
C PHE A 10 -11.44 -12.40 2.20
N LEU A 11 -10.43 -12.12 3.05
CA LEU A 11 -9.10 -12.70 3.01
C LEU A 11 -8.69 -13.04 4.44
N THR A 12 -8.27 -14.28 4.65
CA THR A 12 -7.70 -14.73 5.92
C THR A 12 -6.26 -14.23 6.09
N GLU A 13 -5.76 -14.21 7.33
CA GLU A 13 -4.37 -13.89 7.64
C GLU A 13 -3.40 -14.75 6.80
N ASP A 14 -3.66 -16.06 6.67
CA ASP A 14 -2.81 -16.96 5.89
C ASP A 14 -2.79 -16.60 4.41
N GLU A 15 -3.96 -16.33 3.80
CA GLU A 15 -4.03 -15.88 2.40
C GLU A 15 -3.31 -14.55 2.18
N ILE A 16 -3.42 -13.60 3.12
CA ILE A 16 -2.68 -12.34 3.09
C ILE A 16 -1.18 -12.62 3.11
N GLN A 17 -0.72 -13.49 4.01
CA GLN A 17 0.70 -13.83 4.14
C GLN A 17 1.26 -14.54 2.90
N GLU A 18 0.46 -15.34 2.20
CA GLU A 18 0.83 -15.93 0.91
C GLU A 18 1.00 -14.88 -0.18
N LEU A 19 0.05 -13.93 -0.30
CA LEU A 19 0.13 -12.82 -1.25
C LEU A 19 1.36 -11.97 -0.99
N VAL A 20 1.58 -11.57 0.27
CA VAL A 20 2.77 -10.78 0.67
C VAL A 20 4.06 -11.52 0.35
N GLY A 21 4.13 -12.82 0.62
CA GLY A 21 5.28 -13.66 0.28
C GLY A 21 5.54 -13.73 -1.22
N GLY A 22 4.50 -13.82 -2.04
CA GLY A 22 4.61 -13.78 -3.50
C GLY A 22 5.17 -12.46 -4.02
N LEU A 23 4.63 -11.34 -3.51
CA LEU A 23 5.09 -9.99 -3.85
C LEU A 23 6.54 -9.77 -3.41
N ALA A 24 6.90 -10.17 -2.19
CA ALA A 24 8.26 -10.05 -1.67
C ALA A 24 9.29 -10.76 -2.57
N ARG A 25 9.03 -12.01 -2.95
CA ARG A 25 9.92 -12.77 -3.85
C ARG A 25 10.07 -12.11 -5.23
N THR A 26 9.01 -11.51 -5.75
CA THR A 26 9.06 -10.83 -7.04
C THR A 26 9.93 -9.58 -6.96
N ILE A 27 9.74 -8.76 -5.92
CA ILE A 27 10.51 -7.55 -5.69
C ILE A 27 11.99 -7.91 -5.42
N GLU A 28 12.25 -8.89 -4.53
CA GLU A 28 13.60 -9.34 -4.21
C GLU A 28 14.40 -9.73 -5.47
N ARG A 29 13.81 -10.54 -6.34
CA ARG A 29 14.45 -10.97 -7.58
C ARG A 29 14.74 -9.81 -8.53
N GLU A 30 13.85 -8.82 -8.60
CA GLU A 30 14.00 -7.70 -9.53
C GLU A 30 15.03 -6.66 -9.04
N TYR A 31 15.14 -6.50 -7.72
CA TYR A 31 16.01 -5.50 -7.10
C TYR A 31 17.30 -6.08 -6.51
N GLU A 32 17.65 -7.32 -6.85
CA GLU A 32 18.92 -7.92 -6.42
C GLU A 32 20.11 -7.05 -6.85
N GLY A 33 20.97 -6.72 -5.88
CA GLY A 33 22.16 -5.87 -6.11
C GLY A 33 21.86 -4.36 -6.27
N ARG A 34 20.65 -3.92 -5.98
CA ARG A 34 20.22 -2.51 -6.11
C ARG A 34 19.89 -1.87 -4.75
N ASP A 35 19.97 -0.54 -4.70
CA ASP A 35 19.60 0.26 -3.53
C ASP A 35 18.07 0.47 -3.51
N LEU A 36 17.35 -0.44 -2.87
CA LEU A 36 15.89 -0.39 -2.78
C LEU A 36 15.41 0.50 -1.65
N VAL A 37 14.45 1.36 -1.96
CA VAL A 37 13.73 2.20 -1.00
C VAL A 37 12.24 1.87 -1.07
N LEU A 38 11.66 1.51 0.07
CA LEU A 38 10.21 1.37 0.23
C LEU A 38 9.63 2.67 0.81
N ILE A 39 8.62 3.23 0.14
CA ILE A 39 7.87 4.39 0.63
C ILE A 39 6.46 3.95 0.97
N CYS A 40 6.09 4.09 2.25
CA CYS A 40 4.84 3.57 2.80
C CYS A 40 3.93 4.73 3.24
N PRO A 41 2.81 4.97 2.54
CA PRO A 41 1.83 5.95 2.97
C PRO A 41 1.12 5.52 4.26
N LEU A 42 1.14 6.37 5.27
CA LEU A 42 0.41 6.15 6.51
C LEU A 42 -1.07 6.53 6.33
N LYS A 43 -2.00 5.85 7.02
CA LYS A 43 -1.81 4.83 8.09
C LYS A 43 -2.02 3.40 7.56
N GLY A 44 -2.80 3.23 6.49
CA GLY A 44 -3.33 1.94 6.04
C GLY A 44 -2.23 0.95 5.65
N SER A 45 -1.21 1.42 4.93
CA SER A 45 -0.16 0.53 4.40
C SER A 45 0.81 -0.03 5.46
N VAL A 46 0.72 0.43 6.72
CA VAL A 46 1.75 0.12 7.74
C VAL A 46 1.93 -1.38 7.99
N LEU A 47 0.83 -2.15 8.06
CA LEU A 47 0.91 -3.60 8.31
C LEU A 47 1.45 -4.32 7.07
N PHE A 48 0.96 -3.99 5.90
CA PHE A 48 1.45 -4.57 4.65
C PHE A 48 2.93 -4.24 4.44
N CYS A 49 3.34 -3.00 4.66
CA CYS A 49 4.74 -2.59 4.56
C CYS A 49 5.63 -3.37 5.54
N ALA A 50 5.19 -3.51 6.80
CA ALA A 50 5.94 -4.23 7.83
C ALA A 50 6.13 -5.71 7.47
N ASP A 51 5.10 -6.37 6.98
CA ASP A 51 5.20 -7.77 6.57
C ASP A 51 6.00 -7.94 5.28
N LEU A 52 5.82 -7.06 4.29
CA LEU A 52 6.55 -7.09 3.03
C LEU A 52 8.05 -6.93 3.24
N MET A 53 8.48 -5.88 3.96
CA MET A 53 9.90 -5.60 4.18
C MET A 53 10.61 -6.73 4.94
N ARG A 54 9.90 -7.43 5.84
CA ARG A 54 10.46 -8.54 6.62
C ARG A 54 10.60 -9.83 5.80
N LYS A 55 9.94 -9.92 4.66
CA LYS A 55 10.03 -11.06 3.73
C LYS A 55 11.01 -10.82 2.57
N ILE A 56 11.49 -9.59 2.39
CA ILE A 56 12.53 -9.25 1.41
C ILE A 56 13.90 -9.40 2.07
N ASN A 57 14.75 -10.29 1.55
CA ASN A 57 16.10 -10.57 2.08
C ASN A 57 17.19 -9.69 1.42
N LEU A 58 16.82 -8.47 1.02
CA LEU A 58 17.76 -7.48 0.51
C LEU A 58 17.96 -6.36 1.54
N PRO A 59 19.15 -5.75 1.61
CA PRO A 59 19.29 -4.47 2.28
C PRO A 59 18.35 -3.44 1.64
N LEU A 60 17.51 -2.81 2.44
CA LEU A 60 16.57 -1.80 1.96
C LEU A 60 16.39 -0.67 2.96
N ILE A 61 15.96 0.47 2.47
CA ILE A 61 15.60 1.63 3.27
C ILE A 61 14.08 1.73 3.28
N VAL A 62 13.49 2.07 4.42
CA VAL A 62 12.04 2.34 4.53
C VAL A 62 11.84 3.76 5.00
N ASP A 63 10.94 4.49 4.36
CA ASP A 63 10.44 5.77 4.85
C ASP A 63 8.92 5.83 4.73
N PHE A 64 8.33 6.69 5.52
CA PHE A 64 6.89 6.85 5.61
C PHE A 64 6.50 8.25 5.20
N VAL A 65 5.41 8.35 4.45
CA VAL A 65 4.76 9.62 4.13
C VAL A 65 3.37 9.63 4.74
N GLN A 66 2.85 10.80 5.03
CA GLN A 66 1.46 10.93 5.43
C GLN A 66 0.78 12.00 4.59
N LEU A 67 -0.29 11.59 3.93
CA LEU A 67 -1.10 12.44 3.09
C LEU A 67 -2.52 12.55 3.67
N THR A 68 -3.18 13.63 3.35
CA THR A 68 -4.61 13.80 3.63
C THR A 68 -5.30 14.31 2.38
N SER A 69 -6.50 13.84 2.14
CA SER A 69 -7.34 14.25 1.03
C SER A 69 -8.77 14.44 1.53
N PRO A 70 -9.05 15.53 2.26
CA PRO A 70 -10.40 15.82 2.73
C PRO A 70 -11.36 15.91 1.54
N LYS A 71 -12.60 15.52 1.77
CA LYS A 71 -13.63 15.53 0.71
C LYS A 71 -13.78 16.96 0.14
N GLY A 72 -13.57 17.09 -1.18
CA GLY A 72 -13.68 18.36 -1.88
C GLY A 72 -12.44 19.26 -1.82
N GLU A 73 -11.35 18.79 -1.18
CA GLU A 73 -10.09 19.53 -1.11
C GLU A 73 -8.97 18.84 -1.90
N SER A 74 -7.89 19.59 -2.16
CA SER A 74 -6.68 19.05 -2.76
C SER A 74 -5.92 18.15 -1.76
N VAL A 75 -5.18 17.17 -2.29
CA VAL A 75 -4.27 16.34 -1.48
C VAL A 75 -3.19 17.21 -0.84
N ARG A 76 -2.92 17.00 0.45
CA ARG A 76 -1.88 17.70 1.21
C ARG A 76 -0.94 16.69 1.87
N ILE A 77 0.34 17.05 1.95
CA ILE A 77 1.36 16.28 2.68
C ILE A 77 1.37 16.76 4.14
N LEU A 78 1.13 15.85 5.07
CA LEU A 78 1.27 16.08 6.51
C LEU A 78 2.67 15.71 7.02
N LYS A 79 3.27 14.64 6.47
CA LYS A 79 4.65 14.24 6.67
C LYS A 79 5.25 13.87 5.32
N ASP A 80 6.30 14.57 4.92
CA ASP A 80 7.07 14.27 3.71
C ASP A 80 8.21 13.29 4.01
N LEU A 81 8.90 12.85 2.96
CA LEU A 81 10.10 12.02 3.03
C LEU A 81 11.17 12.66 3.92
N THR A 82 11.84 11.83 4.70
CA THR A 82 12.98 12.24 5.53
C THR A 82 14.32 11.82 4.94
N ILE A 83 14.30 11.01 3.90
CA ILE A 83 15.49 10.50 3.20
C ILE A 83 15.63 11.11 1.81
N ASN A 84 16.86 11.11 1.30
CA ASN A 84 17.14 11.46 -0.08
C ASN A 84 16.96 10.24 -0.99
N ILE A 85 16.05 10.34 -1.97
CA ILE A 85 15.73 9.27 -2.93
C ILE A 85 16.29 9.54 -4.34
N PHE A 86 17.10 10.59 -4.51
CA PHE A 86 17.74 10.90 -5.79
C PHE A 86 18.57 9.71 -6.28
N GLN A 87 18.32 9.28 -7.52
CA GLN A 87 18.95 8.12 -8.17
C GLN A 87 18.85 6.79 -7.42
N LYS A 88 17.85 6.62 -6.54
CA LYS A 88 17.53 5.34 -5.89
C LYS A 88 16.35 4.65 -6.57
N ASP A 89 16.32 3.33 -6.46
CA ASP A 89 15.17 2.54 -6.88
C ASP A 89 14.09 2.61 -5.80
N VAL A 90 12.89 3.10 -6.16
CA VAL A 90 11.80 3.37 -5.21
C VAL A 90 10.60 2.50 -5.52
N VAL A 91 10.01 1.91 -4.49
CA VAL A 91 8.73 1.21 -4.54
C VAL A 91 7.76 1.83 -3.54
N ILE A 92 6.63 2.37 -4.03
CA ILE A 92 5.51 2.79 -3.16
C ILE A 92 4.73 1.54 -2.75
N VAL A 93 4.41 1.43 -1.46
CA VAL A 93 3.72 0.27 -0.87
C VAL A 93 2.32 0.67 -0.42
N GLU A 94 1.29 0.22 -1.13
CA GLU A 94 -0.11 0.52 -0.85
C GLU A 94 -0.88 -0.73 -0.42
N GLU A 95 -1.70 -0.63 0.62
CA GLU A 95 -2.57 -1.72 1.03
C GLU A 95 -3.71 -1.93 0.04
N ILE A 96 -4.24 -0.85 -0.52
CA ILE A 96 -5.31 -0.89 -1.52
C ILE A 96 -5.25 0.34 -2.45
N ILE A 97 -5.44 0.12 -3.73
CA ILE A 97 -5.61 1.22 -4.68
C ILE A 97 -7.09 1.29 -5.07
N ASP A 98 -7.72 2.41 -4.70
CA ASP A 98 -9.12 2.74 -5.04
C ASP A 98 -9.15 3.77 -6.19
N ALA A 99 -9.63 4.97 -6.01
CA ALA A 99 -9.71 6.03 -7.04
C ALA A 99 -8.34 6.45 -7.61
N GLY A 100 -7.26 6.26 -6.84
CA GLY A 100 -5.89 6.54 -7.25
C GLY A 100 -5.46 8.01 -7.08
N ARG A 101 -6.30 8.89 -6.55
CA ARG A 101 -6.01 10.34 -6.42
C ARG A 101 -4.78 10.61 -5.55
N THR A 102 -4.78 10.08 -4.33
CA THR A 102 -3.68 10.27 -3.37
C THR A 102 -2.39 9.65 -3.87
N LEU A 103 -2.49 8.44 -4.44
CA LEU A 103 -1.35 7.72 -5.00
C LEU A 103 -0.75 8.44 -6.21
N SER A 104 -1.60 9.00 -7.09
CA SER A 104 -1.12 9.79 -8.23
C SER A 104 -0.35 11.03 -7.79
N PHE A 105 -0.86 11.75 -6.79
CA PHE A 105 -0.17 12.89 -6.20
C PHE A 105 1.18 12.48 -5.59
N LEU A 106 1.21 11.38 -4.83
CA LEU A 106 2.44 10.87 -4.22
C LEU A 106 3.47 10.44 -5.28
N ARG A 107 3.02 9.73 -6.33
CA ARG A 107 3.87 9.35 -7.45
C ARG A 107 4.55 10.58 -8.07
N ASP A 108 3.79 11.61 -8.37
CA ASP A 108 4.31 12.82 -9.01
C ASP A 108 5.27 13.57 -8.07
N ARG A 109 4.98 13.58 -6.75
CA ARG A 109 5.88 14.13 -5.73
C ARG A 109 7.22 13.38 -5.67
N ILE A 110 7.20 12.04 -5.76
CA ILE A 110 8.40 11.21 -5.73
C ILE A 110 9.20 11.41 -7.04
N LEU A 111 8.55 11.42 -8.19
CA LEU A 111 9.20 11.64 -9.49
C LEU A 111 9.93 12.99 -9.56
N ALA A 112 9.40 14.02 -8.91
CA ALA A 112 10.07 15.32 -8.80
C ALA A 112 11.41 15.27 -8.05
N SER A 113 11.69 14.21 -7.31
CA SER A 113 12.98 13.95 -6.65
C SER A 113 13.97 13.15 -7.49
N HIS A 114 13.63 12.85 -8.75
CA HIS A 114 14.46 12.14 -9.73
C HIS A 114 15.03 10.80 -9.22
N PRO A 115 14.18 9.84 -8.79
CA PRO A 115 14.63 8.48 -8.48
C PRO A 115 15.16 7.78 -9.74
N ALA A 116 15.99 6.75 -9.59
CA ALA A 116 16.46 5.92 -10.69
C ALA A 116 15.31 5.11 -11.31
N SER A 117 14.42 4.61 -10.49
CA SER A 117 13.16 4.00 -10.90
C SER A 117 12.07 4.25 -9.86
N LEU A 118 10.81 4.17 -10.30
CA LEU A 118 9.65 4.23 -9.41
C LEU A 118 8.66 3.16 -9.84
N LYS A 119 8.30 2.29 -8.89
CA LYS A 119 7.26 1.28 -9.04
C LYS A 119 6.26 1.33 -7.89
N ILE A 120 5.13 0.69 -8.08
CA ILE A 120 4.03 0.64 -7.12
C ILE A 120 3.68 -0.82 -6.86
N VAL A 121 3.67 -1.22 -5.58
CA VAL A 121 3.12 -2.50 -5.13
C VAL A 121 1.83 -2.26 -4.37
N ALA A 122 0.78 -3.00 -4.71
CA ALA A 122 -0.50 -2.98 -4.03
C ALA A 122 -0.86 -4.38 -3.53
N LEU A 123 -1.29 -4.49 -2.27
CA LEU A 123 -1.84 -5.76 -1.79
C LEU A 123 -3.18 -6.02 -2.49
N LEU A 124 -4.04 -5.01 -2.57
CA LEU A 124 -5.34 -5.06 -3.23
C LEU A 124 -5.45 -3.97 -4.31
N ASP A 125 -6.08 -4.30 -5.42
CA ASP A 125 -6.33 -3.36 -6.51
C ASP A 125 -7.80 -3.39 -6.96
N LYS A 126 -8.42 -2.20 -7.04
CA LYS A 126 -9.81 -2.00 -7.54
C LYS A 126 -9.78 -1.21 -8.86
N PRO A 127 -9.46 -1.82 -10.00
CA PRO A 127 -9.34 -1.10 -11.26
C PRO A 127 -10.64 -0.42 -11.70
N ALA A 128 -11.82 -0.98 -11.36
CA ALA A 128 -13.12 -0.41 -11.69
C ALA A 128 -13.41 0.93 -10.97
N ARG A 129 -12.67 1.24 -9.90
CA ARG A 129 -12.83 2.47 -9.12
C ARG A 129 -11.90 3.60 -9.57
N ARG A 130 -11.02 3.33 -10.54
CA ARG A 130 -9.96 4.25 -10.95
C ARG A 130 -10.54 5.52 -11.58
N GLU A 131 -10.16 6.67 -11.03
CA GLU A 131 -10.49 8.00 -11.57
C GLU A 131 -9.30 8.63 -12.31
N LEU A 132 -8.08 8.23 -11.98
CA LEU A 132 -6.84 8.69 -12.59
C LEU A 132 -6.08 7.51 -13.23
N PRO A 133 -5.32 7.72 -14.31
CA PRO A 133 -4.60 6.67 -15.02
C PRO A 133 -3.35 6.24 -14.26
N ILE A 134 -3.54 5.61 -13.09
CA ILE A 134 -2.48 5.04 -12.28
C ILE A 134 -2.70 3.55 -12.13
N GLN A 135 -1.65 2.77 -12.34
CA GLN A 135 -1.69 1.32 -12.23
C GLN A 135 -0.51 0.86 -11.36
N PRO A 136 -0.71 -0.16 -10.52
CA PRO A 136 0.38 -0.81 -9.81
C PRO A 136 1.21 -1.68 -10.76
N ASP A 137 2.51 -1.79 -10.46
CA ASP A 137 3.44 -2.71 -11.14
C ASP A 137 3.35 -4.12 -10.57
N TYR A 138 3.04 -4.23 -9.29
CA TYR A 138 2.86 -5.51 -8.58
C TYR A 138 1.54 -5.49 -7.83
N VAL A 139 0.73 -6.54 -8.03
CA VAL A 139 -0.61 -6.68 -7.42
C VAL A 139 -0.69 -8.02 -6.70
N GLY A 140 -1.09 -7.99 -5.43
CA GLY A 140 -1.42 -9.20 -4.68
C GLY A 140 -2.72 -9.82 -5.17
N ARG A 141 -3.79 -9.05 -5.16
CA ARG A 141 -5.10 -9.49 -5.67
C ARG A 141 -5.90 -8.32 -6.26
N THR A 142 -6.41 -8.50 -7.48
CA THR A 142 -7.42 -7.61 -8.07
C THR A 142 -8.80 -7.99 -7.53
N ILE A 143 -9.59 -6.98 -7.15
CA ILE A 143 -10.90 -7.17 -6.52
C ILE A 143 -11.96 -6.25 -7.12
N ASP A 144 -13.22 -6.65 -6.94
CA ASP A 144 -14.38 -5.80 -7.24
C ASP A 144 -14.48 -4.62 -6.25
N ASP A 145 -15.42 -3.71 -6.52
CA ASP A 145 -15.72 -2.62 -5.59
C ASP A 145 -16.42 -3.18 -4.33
N ARG A 146 -15.65 -3.24 -3.25
CA ARG A 146 -16.07 -3.71 -1.92
C ARG A 146 -15.57 -2.74 -0.86
N TYR A 147 -16.34 -2.55 0.17
CA TYR A 147 -15.89 -1.86 1.37
C TYR A 147 -15.23 -2.86 2.31
N LEU A 148 -13.94 -2.72 2.51
CA LEU A 148 -13.12 -3.67 3.25
C LEU A 148 -12.56 -3.04 4.53
N ILE A 149 -12.39 -3.86 5.57
CA ILE A 149 -11.84 -3.49 6.87
C ILE A 149 -10.91 -4.59 7.36
N GLY A 150 -9.81 -4.23 8.00
CA GLY A 150 -8.80 -5.16 8.53
C GLY A 150 -7.47 -5.06 7.81
N TYR A 151 -6.41 -5.53 8.45
CA TYR A 151 -5.04 -5.51 7.95
C TYR A 151 -4.63 -4.13 7.39
N GLY A 152 -4.82 -3.09 8.22
CA GLY A 152 -4.52 -1.70 7.85
C GLY A 152 -5.72 -0.92 7.34
N LEU A 153 -6.67 -1.56 6.67
CA LEU A 153 -7.92 -0.95 6.21
C LEU A 153 -8.85 -0.64 7.38
N ASP A 154 -9.59 0.46 7.27
CA ASP A 154 -10.45 0.96 8.35
C ASP A 154 -11.84 1.36 7.91
N SER A 155 -12.70 1.50 8.93
CA SER A 155 -13.94 2.26 8.89
C SER A 155 -13.94 3.23 10.05
N GLU A 156 -13.92 4.55 9.77
CA GLU A 156 -13.88 5.59 10.81
C GLU A 156 -12.74 5.38 11.84
N GLU A 157 -11.53 5.12 11.35
CA GLU A 157 -10.31 4.84 12.12
C GLU A 157 -10.34 3.54 12.94
N ILE A 158 -11.37 2.69 12.79
CA ILE A 158 -11.52 1.43 13.53
C ILE A 158 -11.27 0.25 12.60
N GLY A 159 -10.65 -0.83 13.11
CA GLY A 159 -10.52 -2.12 12.43
C GLY A 159 -9.18 -2.38 11.78
N ARG A 160 -8.29 -1.42 11.67
CA ARG A 160 -6.95 -1.62 11.09
C ARG A 160 -6.16 -2.76 11.72
N ASN A 161 -6.43 -3.07 12.99
CA ASN A 161 -5.76 -4.10 13.80
C ASN A 161 -6.32 -5.52 13.61
N TYR A 162 -7.36 -5.71 12.80
CA TYR A 162 -7.85 -7.06 12.54
C TYR A 162 -6.84 -7.81 11.68
N ARG A 163 -6.67 -9.10 11.94
CA ARG A 163 -5.69 -9.94 11.24
C ARG A 163 -6.13 -10.24 9.81
N ASP A 164 -7.41 -10.59 9.69
CA ASP A 164 -8.06 -10.85 8.39
C ASP A 164 -8.60 -9.55 7.78
N ILE A 165 -8.87 -9.58 6.49
CA ILE A 165 -9.64 -8.55 5.79
C ILE A 165 -11.07 -9.03 5.65
N TYR A 166 -12.01 -8.20 6.08
CA TYR A 166 -13.45 -8.50 6.06
C TYR A 166 -14.17 -7.60 5.05
N ASN A 167 -15.23 -8.16 4.44
CA ASN A 167 -16.19 -7.36 3.70
C ASN A 167 -17.12 -6.66 4.70
N PHE A 168 -17.07 -5.34 4.72
CA PHE A 168 -17.82 -4.52 5.68
C PHE A 168 -19.06 -3.96 5.00
N ALA A 169 -20.22 -4.51 5.30
CA ALA A 169 -21.49 -3.92 4.90
C ALA A 169 -21.78 -2.70 5.79
N GLN A 170 -21.95 -1.55 5.14
CA GLN A 170 -22.41 -0.33 5.81
C GLN A 170 -23.88 -0.41 6.22
#